data_c34e79e54c391bd62868b841b82bf986
#
_entry.id   c34e79e54c391bd62868b841b82bf986
#
_cell.length_a   1.000
_cell.length_b   1.000
_cell.length_c   1.000
_cell.angle_alpha   90.00
_cell.angle_beta   90.00
_cell.angle_gamma   90.00
#
_symmetry.space_group_name_H-M   'P 1'
#
loop_
_entity.id
_entity.type
_entity.pdbx_description
1 polymer ?
#
loop_
_entity_poly.entity_id
_entity_poly.type
_entity_poly.pdbx_seq_one_letter_code
_entity_poly.pdbx_strand_id
1 'polypeptide(L)'
;MSKPLTDQEMRKQISVRGLAGVENVADLKTNFNRHLHFTLVKDRNVATKRDYYFALANTVRDYLVGRWIRTQQHYYEKDPKRVYYLSLEFYMGRTLQNTMVNLALENACDEATYQLGLDMEELQDIEEDAGLGNGGLGRLAACFLDSMASLGLAAYGYGIRYEFGIFNQKIVSGWQVEEADDWLRYGNPWEKARPEYMRPVHFYGRVEHTADGVKWVDTQVVLALPYDTPVPDLVNMLMHHDRFKVFADYEDYIKCQEKVSALYKDPKEWTKMVIHNIAGCGKFSSDRTISQYAREIWGMEPSLEKIAAPDDPR
;
A
#
# COMPACT_ATOMS: atom_id res chain seq x y z
N MET A 1 -26.63 -3.94 46.93
CA MET A 1 -25.35 -3.48 46.29
C MET A 1 -25.06 -4.42 45.15
N SER A 2 -25.04 -3.92 43.92
CA SER A 2 -24.66 -4.71 42.74
C SER A 2 -23.17 -5.05 42.83
N LYS A 3 -22.82 -6.28 42.48
CA LYS A 3 -21.44 -6.74 42.44
C LYS A 3 -20.64 -5.82 41.49
N PRO A 4 -19.44 -5.35 41.86
CA PRO A 4 -18.65 -4.55 40.92
C PRO A 4 -18.37 -5.38 39.66
N LEU A 5 -18.52 -4.75 38.49
CA LEU A 5 -18.26 -5.34 37.19
C LEU A 5 -16.79 -5.77 37.10
N THR A 6 -16.54 -6.92 36.54
CA THR A 6 -15.19 -7.35 36.19
C THR A 6 -14.62 -6.43 35.11
N ASP A 7 -13.30 -6.34 35.01
CA ASP A 7 -12.63 -5.58 33.94
C ASP A 7 -13.13 -5.99 32.56
N GLN A 8 -13.44 -7.27 32.37
CA GLN A 8 -13.97 -7.81 31.13
C GLN A 8 -15.41 -7.34 30.85
N GLU A 9 -16.24 -7.20 31.87
CA GLU A 9 -17.59 -6.66 31.74
C GLU A 9 -17.59 -5.15 31.54
N MET A 10 -16.65 -4.43 32.17
CA MET A 10 -16.46 -2.99 31.93
C MET A 10 -15.98 -2.74 30.47
N ARG A 11 -15.07 -3.55 29.96
CA ARG A 11 -14.62 -3.45 28.59
C ARG A 11 -15.72 -3.74 27.56
N LYS A 12 -16.64 -4.68 27.84
CA LYS A 12 -17.82 -4.95 26.99
C LYS A 12 -18.80 -3.77 26.89
N GLN A 13 -18.78 -2.85 27.84
CA GLN A 13 -19.61 -1.65 27.77
C GLN A 13 -19.00 -0.51 26.95
N ILE A 14 -17.76 -0.67 26.48
CA ILE A 14 -17.05 0.36 25.71
C ILE A 14 -17.39 0.29 24.21
N SER A 15 -17.73 -0.88 23.68
CA SER A 15 -18.13 -1.01 22.27
C SER A 15 -19.59 -0.58 22.10
N VAL A 16 -19.79 0.59 21.53
CA VAL A 16 -21.13 1.20 21.38
C VAL A 16 -21.84 0.65 20.16
N ARG A 17 -21.11 0.37 19.08
CA ARG A 17 -21.66 -0.05 17.78
C ARG A 17 -21.58 -1.55 17.56
N GLY A 18 -20.89 -2.28 18.43
CA GLY A 18 -20.75 -3.74 18.33
C GLY A 18 -19.97 -4.24 17.11
N LEU A 19 -19.19 -3.35 16.46
CA LEU A 19 -18.46 -3.66 15.21
C LEU A 19 -17.18 -4.45 15.44
N ALA A 20 -16.62 -4.44 16.66
CA ALA A 20 -15.31 -5.04 16.95
C ALA A 20 -15.23 -5.59 18.37
N GLY A 21 -14.21 -6.39 18.65
CA GLY A 21 -13.86 -6.83 19.99
C GLY A 21 -13.44 -5.66 20.87
N VAL A 22 -13.91 -5.66 22.12
CA VAL A 22 -13.75 -4.54 23.06
C VAL A 22 -12.31 -4.25 23.42
N GLU A 23 -11.49 -5.29 23.51
CA GLU A 23 -10.06 -5.16 23.85
C GLU A 23 -9.31 -4.36 22.78
N ASN A 24 -9.54 -4.67 21.51
CA ASN A 24 -8.93 -3.95 20.38
C ASN A 24 -9.31 -2.47 20.35
N VAL A 25 -10.58 -2.13 20.63
CA VAL A 25 -11.05 -0.74 20.63
C VAL A 25 -10.40 0.06 21.74
N ALA A 26 -10.30 -0.49 22.95
CA ALA A 26 -9.68 0.19 24.09
C ALA A 26 -8.19 0.46 23.87
N ASP A 27 -7.47 -0.52 23.36
CA ASP A 27 -6.04 -0.39 23.08
C ASP A 27 -5.78 0.59 21.94
N LEU A 28 -6.59 0.55 20.88
CA LEU A 28 -6.51 1.51 19.76
C LEU A 28 -6.74 2.96 20.24
N LYS A 29 -7.72 3.20 21.10
CA LYS A 29 -7.96 4.54 21.68
C LYS A 29 -6.78 5.00 22.54
N THR A 30 -6.22 4.10 23.34
CA THR A 30 -5.06 4.39 24.19
C THR A 30 -3.84 4.74 23.33
N ASN A 31 -3.55 3.93 22.30
CA ASN A 31 -2.44 4.17 21.40
C ASN A 31 -2.64 5.43 20.54
N PHE A 32 -3.85 5.68 20.08
CA PHE A 32 -4.19 6.91 19.35
C PHE A 32 -3.88 8.15 20.21
N ASN A 33 -4.33 8.20 21.43
CA ASN A 33 -4.05 9.31 22.33
C ASN A 33 -2.56 9.42 22.68
N ARG A 34 -1.87 8.28 22.83
CA ARG A 34 -0.42 8.24 23.04
C ARG A 34 0.33 8.85 21.86
N HIS A 35 -0.02 8.51 20.62
CA HIS A 35 0.60 9.09 19.45
C HIS A 35 0.26 10.57 19.27
N LEU A 36 -0.99 10.97 19.51
CA LEU A 36 -1.38 12.38 19.46
C LEU A 36 -0.52 13.20 20.42
N HIS A 37 -0.37 12.72 21.67
CA HIS A 37 0.33 13.44 22.70
C HIS A 37 1.86 13.37 22.58
N PHE A 38 2.44 12.19 22.45
CA PHE A 38 3.89 12.00 22.52
C PHE A 38 4.60 11.99 21.16
N THR A 39 3.94 11.56 20.10
CA THR A 39 4.52 11.55 18.75
C THR A 39 4.32 12.88 18.05
N LEU A 40 3.09 13.43 18.13
CA LEU A 40 2.72 14.66 17.43
C LEU A 40 2.81 15.91 18.31
N VAL A 41 3.00 15.71 19.62
CA VAL A 41 3.11 16.79 20.63
C VAL A 41 1.90 17.72 20.57
N LYS A 42 0.70 17.13 20.54
CA LYS A 42 -0.58 17.83 20.45
C LYS A 42 -1.52 17.33 21.53
N ASP A 43 -2.38 18.23 22.01
CA ASP A 43 -3.57 17.87 22.79
C ASP A 43 -4.84 18.08 21.93
N ARG A 44 -5.98 17.68 22.46
CA ARG A 44 -7.26 17.76 21.73
C ARG A 44 -7.75 19.19 21.49
N ASN A 45 -7.22 20.20 22.21
CA ASN A 45 -7.64 21.57 22.05
C ASN A 45 -7.00 22.24 20.84
N VAL A 46 -5.80 21.78 20.46
CA VAL A 46 -4.99 22.36 19.36
C VAL A 46 -4.82 21.43 18.18
N ALA A 47 -5.18 20.14 18.31
CA ALA A 47 -5.04 19.17 17.24
C ALA A 47 -5.94 19.49 16.05
N THR A 48 -5.38 19.40 14.85
CA THR A 48 -6.12 19.49 13.59
C THR A 48 -6.56 18.11 13.11
N LYS A 49 -7.44 18.04 12.11
CA LYS A 49 -7.82 16.78 11.46
C LYS A 49 -6.61 16.01 10.92
N ARG A 50 -5.61 16.72 10.38
CA ARG A 50 -4.35 16.12 9.94
C ARG A 50 -3.58 15.49 11.10
N ASP A 51 -3.54 16.13 12.26
CA ASP A 51 -2.91 15.53 13.45
C ASP A 51 -3.64 14.25 13.86
N TYR A 52 -4.95 14.22 13.78
CA TYR A 52 -5.73 13.01 14.06
C TYR A 52 -5.49 11.91 13.02
N TYR A 53 -5.35 12.27 11.74
CA TYR A 53 -4.92 11.31 10.71
C TYR A 53 -3.56 10.69 11.05
N PHE A 54 -2.56 11.52 11.38
CA PHE A 54 -1.23 11.02 11.75
C PHE A 54 -1.26 10.17 13.04
N ALA A 55 -2.09 10.52 14.01
CA ALA A 55 -2.26 9.72 15.22
C ALA A 55 -2.84 8.33 14.89
N LEU A 56 -3.86 8.26 14.04
CA LEU A 56 -4.44 7.00 13.56
C LEU A 56 -3.42 6.19 12.74
N ALA A 57 -2.75 6.82 11.79
CA ALA A 57 -1.76 6.17 10.95
C ALA A 57 -0.60 5.57 11.77
N ASN A 58 -0.07 6.30 12.74
CA ASN A 58 0.98 5.79 13.62
C ASN A 58 0.48 4.66 14.53
N THR A 59 -0.77 4.72 14.98
CA THR A 59 -1.40 3.64 15.75
C THR A 59 -1.47 2.35 14.93
N VAL A 60 -1.96 2.43 13.71
CA VAL A 60 -2.03 1.28 12.79
C VAL A 60 -0.63 0.78 12.42
N ARG A 61 0.31 1.70 12.21
CA ARG A 61 1.71 1.39 11.92
C ARG A 61 2.37 0.56 13.03
N ASP A 62 2.06 0.79 14.28
CA ASP A 62 2.62 0.01 15.40
C ASP A 62 2.32 -1.50 15.22
N TYR A 63 1.08 -1.85 14.86
CA TYR A 63 0.70 -3.24 14.56
C TYR A 63 1.42 -3.79 13.33
N LEU A 64 1.53 -2.99 12.28
CA LEU A 64 2.22 -3.37 11.05
C LEU A 64 3.70 -3.65 11.29
N VAL A 65 4.41 -2.78 12.02
CA VAL A 65 5.85 -2.91 12.32
C VAL A 65 6.15 -4.16 13.11
N GLY A 66 5.31 -4.52 14.09
CA GLY A 66 5.47 -5.76 14.85
C GLY A 66 5.49 -6.99 13.95
N ARG A 67 4.55 -7.08 13.01
CA ARG A 67 4.48 -8.18 12.02
C ARG A 67 5.64 -8.11 11.02
N TRP A 68 6.02 -6.94 10.58
CA TRP A 68 7.16 -6.74 9.66
C TRP A 68 8.45 -7.27 10.26
N ILE A 69 8.75 -6.95 11.52
CA ILE A 69 9.91 -7.48 12.23
C ILE A 69 9.89 -9.01 12.27
N ARG A 70 8.74 -9.63 12.57
CA ARG A 70 8.59 -11.09 12.59
C ARG A 70 8.82 -11.72 11.22
N THR A 71 8.32 -11.09 10.17
CA THR A 71 8.56 -11.55 8.80
C THR A 71 10.06 -11.52 8.46
N GLN A 72 10.77 -10.45 8.83
CA GLN A 72 12.22 -10.38 8.61
C GLN A 72 12.99 -11.44 9.42
N GLN A 73 12.60 -11.68 10.67
CA GLN A 73 13.17 -12.75 11.48
C GLN A 73 12.98 -14.12 10.82
N HIS A 74 11.77 -14.40 10.34
CA HIS A 74 11.47 -15.63 9.60
C HIS A 74 12.37 -15.78 8.37
N TYR A 75 12.63 -14.71 7.62
CA TYR A 75 13.52 -14.73 6.47
C TYR A 75 14.99 -15.00 6.86
N TYR A 76 15.45 -14.53 8.02
CA TYR A 76 16.78 -14.89 8.54
C TYR A 76 16.88 -16.36 8.95
N GLU A 77 15.83 -16.88 9.58
CA GLU A 77 15.81 -18.25 10.08
C GLU A 77 15.67 -19.28 8.97
N LYS A 78 14.82 -19.02 7.99
CA LYS A 78 14.49 -19.99 6.91
C LYS A 78 15.35 -19.80 5.65
N ASP A 79 15.98 -18.65 5.50
CA ASP A 79 16.78 -18.27 4.33
C ASP A 79 16.11 -18.62 2.99
N PRO A 80 14.85 -18.20 2.74
CA PRO A 80 14.17 -18.53 1.49
C PRO A 80 14.84 -17.80 0.32
N LYS A 81 14.56 -18.29 -0.89
CA LYS A 81 14.92 -17.57 -2.11
C LYS A 81 14.20 -16.21 -2.15
N ARG A 82 14.94 -15.14 -2.48
CA ARG A 82 14.42 -13.78 -2.57
C ARG A 82 14.12 -13.39 -4.02
N VAL A 83 13.08 -12.58 -4.16
CA VAL A 83 12.74 -11.91 -5.41
C VAL A 83 12.99 -10.42 -5.24
N TYR A 84 13.69 -9.82 -6.18
CA TYR A 84 13.97 -8.38 -6.18
C TYR A 84 13.30 -7.74 -7.39
N TYR A 85 12.32 -6.88 -7.13
CA TYR A 85 11.59 -6.16 -8.16
C TYR A 85 12.19 -4.75 -8.30
N LEU A 86 12.88 -4.52 -9.41
CA LEU A 86 13.52 -3.23 -9.70
C LEU A 86 12.64 -2.44 -10.67
N SER A 87 12.16 -1.28 -10.24
CA SER A 87 11.35 -0.39 -11.07
C SER A 87 11.64 1.06 -10.73
N LEU A 88 11.62 1.93 -11.74
CA LEU A 88 11.65 3.37 -11.53
C LEU A 88 10.31 3.92 -11.03
N GLU A 89 9.24 3.13 -11.15
CA GLU A 89 7.88 3.53 -10.80
C GLU A 89 7.22 2.51 -9.87
N PHE A 90 6.63 3.01 -8.79
CA PHE A 90 5.74 2.27 -7.89
C PHE A 90 4.52 3.15 -7.57
N TYR A 91 3.40 2.89 -8.24
CA TYR A 91 2.16 3.66 -8.01
C TYR A 91 1.38 3.04 -6.86
N MET A 92 1.81 3.29 -5.62
CA MET A 92 1.28 2.62 -4.43
C MET A 92 -0.08 3.17 -3.98
N GLY A 93 -0.30 4.47 -4.13
CA GLY A 93 -1.50 5.14 -3.62
C GLY A 93 -1.47 5.30 -2.09
N ARG A 94 -2.63 5.18 -1.46
CA ARG A 94 -2.82 5.29 -0.01
C ARG A 94 -2.56 3.97 0.70
N THR A 95 -2.11 4.02 1.94
CA THR A 95 -1.69 2.84 2.72
C THR A 95 -2.57 2.57 3.95
N LEU A 96 -3.22 3.58 4.53
CA LEU A 96 -3.91 3.45 5.81
C LEU A 96 -5.04 2.42 5.77
N GLN A 97 -6.03 2.58 4.90
CA GLN A 97 -7.19 1.67 4.83
C GLN A 97 -6.76 0.26 4.47
N ASN A 98 -5.88 0.12 3.48
CA ASN A 98 -5.36 -1.17 3.06
C ASN A 98 -4.70 -1.92 4.23
N THR A 99 -3.87 -1.24 5.01
CA THR A 99 -3.24 -1.82 6.20
C THR A 99 -4.26 -2.23 7.24
N MET A 100 -5.26 -1.40 7.52
CA MET A 100 -6.34 -1.74 8.48
C MET A 100 -7.11 -2.99 8.03
N VAL A 101 -7.44 -3.10 6.74
CA VAL A 101 -8.14 -4.28 6.19
C VAL A 101 -7.30 -5.54 6.38
N ASN A 102 -6.02 -5.50 6.00
CA ASN A 102 -5.14 -6.67 6.06
C ASN A 102 -4.80 -7.11 7.49
N LEU A 103 -4.78 -6.17 8.42
CA LEU A 103 -4.61 -6.46 9.85
C LEU A 103 -5.93 -6.80 10.56
N ALA A 104 -7.05 -6.81 9.84
CA ALA A 104 -8.41 -6.98 10.39
C ALA A 104 -8.75 -5.95 11.50
N LEU A 105 -8.24 -4.73 11.38
CA LEU A 105 -8.40 -3.63 12.32
C LEU A 105 -9.43 -2.59 11.88
N GLU A 106 -9.97 -2.67 10.67
CA GLU A 106 -10.82 -1.61 10.09
C GLU A 106 -12.03 -1.30 10.98
N ASN A 107 -12.80 -2.33 11.37
CA ASN A 107 -13.96 -2.16 12.24
C ASN A 107 -13.59 -1.65 13.64
N ALA A 108 -12.47 -2.10 14.18
CA ALA A 108 -11.98 -1.65 15.50
C ALA A 108 -11.51 -0.20 15.45
N CYS A 109 -10.84 0.22 14.37
CA CYS A 109 -10.45 1.60 14.16
C CYS A 109 -11.65 2.52 13.94
N ASP A 110 -12.65 2.08 13.17
CA ASP A 110 -13.89 2.85 12.99
C ASP A 110 -14.64 3.06 14.31
N GLU A 111 -14.79 2.01 15.09
CA GLU A 111 -15.39 2.11 16.42
C GLU A 111 -14.59 3.02 17.38
N ALA A 112 -13.25 2.88 17.38
CA ALA A 112 -12.38 3.70 18.23
C ALA A 112 -12.45 5.19 17.86
N THR A 113 -12.39 5.52 16.58
CA THR A 113 -12.50 6.89 16.08
C THR A 113 -13.88 7.48 16.35
N TYR A 114 -14.94 6.71 16.14
CA TYR A 114 -16.32 7.11 16.50
C TYR A 114 -16.45 7.46 17.99
N GLN A 115 -15.92 6.63 18.87
CA GLN A 115 -15.94 6.90 20.32
C GLN A 115 -15.09 8.10 20.73
N LEU A 116 -14.11 8.47 19.90
CA LEU A 116 -13.31 9.68 20.08
C LEU A 116 -14.00 10.94 19.47
N GLY A 117 -15.18 10.78 18.87
CA GLY A 117 -15.92 11.86 18.22
C GLY A 117 -15.34 12.28 16.88
N LEU A 118 -14.67 11.34 16.19
CA LEU A 118 -14.04 11.55 14.88
C LEU A 118 -14.72 10.67 13.83
N ASP A 119 -14.59 11.07 12.58
CA ASP A 119 -15.01 10.31 11.40
C ASP A 119 -13.78 9.70 10.73
N MET A 120 -13.73 8.37 10.68
CA MET A 120 -12.58 7.65 10.10
C MET A 120 -12.43 7.91 8.60
N GLU A 121 -13.53 7.98 7.85
CA GLU A 121 -13.48 8.24 6.40
C GLU A 121 -12.91 9.64 6.12
N GLU A 122 -13.29 10.64 6.93
CA GLU A 122 -12.73 11.98 6.83
C GLU A 122 -11.22 12.00 7.12
N LEU A 123 -10.75 11.19 8.06
CA LEU A 123 -9.32 11.07 8.35
C LEU A 123 -8.57 10.36 7.20
N GLN A 124 -9.14 9.31 6.64
CA GLN A 124 -8.58 8.61 5.49
C GLN A 124 -8.38 9.52 4.28
N ASP A 125 -9.29 10.46 4.05
CA ASP A 125 -9.21 11.40 2.93
C ASP A 125 -8.05 12.41 3.05
N ILE A 126 -7.45 12.56 4.21
CA ILE A 126 -6.29 13.43 4.42
C ILE A 126 -4.99 12.78 3.92
N GLU A 127 -4.94 11.45 3.80
CA GLU A 127 -3.75 10.74 3.34
C GLU A 127 -3.40 11.12 1.91
N GLU A 128 -2.14 11.52 1.72
CA GLU A 128 -1.58 11.75 0.39
C GLU A 128 -1.30 10.42 -0.31
N ASP A 129 -1.58 10.36 -1.61
CA ASP A 129 -1.16 9.22 -2.43
C ASP A 129 0.36 9.18 -2.57
N ALA A 130 0.97 8.01 -2.42
CA ALA A 130 2.32 7.75 -2.90
C ALA A 130 2.25 7.50 -4.42
N GLY A 131 2.05 8.57 -5.17
CA GLY A 131 1.86 8.54 -6.63
C GLY A 131 3.19 8.50 -7.37
N LEU A 132 4.05 7.51 -7.08
CA LEU A 132 5.40 7.40 -7.63
C LEU A 132 5.41 6.62 -8.96
N GLY A 133 4.49 6.94 -9.85
CA GLY A 133 4.34 6.34 -11.15
C GLY A 133 3.36 7.11 -12.03
N ASN A 134 3.33 6.80 -13.33
CA ASN A 134 2.50 7.51 -14.31
C ASN A 134 1.25 6.73 -14.73
N GLY A 135 1.29 5.40 -14.66
CA GLY A 135 0.20 4.56 -15.17
C GLY A 135 0.43 3.07 -14.95
N GLY A 136 0.22 2.27 -15.98
CA GLY A 136 0.20 0.80 -15.91
C GLY A 136 1.50 0.17 -15.44
N LEU A 137 2.66 0.70 -15.83
CA LEU A 137 3.96 0.19 -15.37
C LEU A 137 4.12 0.29 -13.85
N GLY A 138 3.87 1.49 -13.31
CA GLY A 138 3.98 1.74 -11.87
C GLY A 138 2.90 1.02 -11.07
N ARG A 139 1.69 0.91 -11.60
CA ARG A 139 0.61 0.17 -10.94
C ARG A 139 0.81 -1.34 -10.97
N LEU A 140 1.41 -1.88 -12.05
CA LEU A 140 1.78 -3.30 -12.12
C LEU A 140 2.77 -3.66 -11.00
N ALA A 141 3.79 -2.82 -10.78
CA ALA A 141 4.74 -3.00 -9.69
C ALA A 141 4.04 -3.08 -8.33
N ALA A 142 3.10 -2.16 -8.06
CA ALA A 142 2.31 -2.17 -6.83
C ALA A 142 1.48 -3.46 -6.68
N CYS A 143 0.77 -3.89 -7.73
CA CYS A 143 -0.03 -5.11 -7.71
C CYS A 143 0.84 -6.38 -7.54
N PHE A 144 2.02 -6.41 -8.14
CA PHE A 144 2.92 -7.56 -8.02
C PHE A 144 3.54 -7.68 -6.64
N LEU A 145 3.93 -6.57 -6.02
CA LEU A 145 4.41 -6.59 -4.62
C LEU A 145 3.35 -7.15 -3.68
N ASP A 146 2.11 -6.74 -3.85
CA ASP A 146 0.97 -7.24 -3.10
C ASP A 146 0.76 -8.74 -3.29
N SER A 147 0.71 -9.19 -4.53
CA SER A 147 0.52 -10.62 -4.84
C SER A 147 1.67 -11.47 -4.33
N MET A 148 2.91 -10.98 -4.40
CA MET A 148 4.07 -11.69 -3.83
C MET A 148 3.97 -11.79 -2.30
N ALA A 149 3.53 -10.72 -1.63
CA ALA A 149 3.29 -10.75 -0.19
C ALA A 149 2.16 -11.73 0.17
N SER A 150 1.02 -11.67 -0.53
CA SER A 150 -0.13 -12.57 -0.33
C SER A 150 0.23 -14.05 -0.53
N LEU A 151 1.19 -14.35 -1.40
CA LEU A 151 1.68 -15.69 -1.68
C LEU A 151 2.84 -16.11 -0.73
N GLY A 152 3.20 -15.30 0.24
CA GLY A 152 4.26 -15.58 1.20
C GLY A 152 5.67 -15.63 0.59
N LEU A 153 5.89 -14.94 -0.52
CA LEU A 153 7.20 -14.86 -1.16
C LEU A 153 8.06 -13.79 -0.50
N ALA A 154 9.34 -14.07 -0.28
CA ALA A 154 10.32 -13.12 0.23
C ALA A 154 10.71 -12.13 -0.88
N ALA A 155 9.89 -11.11 -1.11
CA ALA A 155 10.03 -10.17 -2.22
C ALA A 155 10.33 -8.75 -1.71
N TYR A 156 11.16 -8.04 -2.48
CA TYR A 156 11.62 -6.68 -2.18
C TYR A 156 11.48 -5.82 -3.42
N GLY A 157 10.84 -4.66 -3.29
CA GLY A 157 10.75 -3.65 -4.34
C GLY A 157 11.81 -2.57 -4.14
N TYR A 158 12.56 -2.25 -5.19
CA TYR A 158 13.56 -1.19 -5.17
C TYR A 158 13.18 -0.12 -6.20
N GLY A 159 13.00 1.10 -5.75
CA GLY A 159 12.62 2.24 -6.56
C GLY A 159 13.32 3.53 -6.15
N ILE A 160 12.79 4.64 -6.64
CA ILE A 160 13.24 5.98 -6.30
C ILE A 160 12.17 6.65 -5.45
N ARG A 161 12.58 7.22 -4.31
CA ARG A 161 11.73 8.07 -3.49
C ARG A 161 11.71 9.47 -4.08
N TYR A 162 10.83 9.69 -5.05
CA TYR A 162 10.65 10.99 -5.68
C TYR A 162 10.14 12.02 -4.65
N GLU A 163 10.68 13.21 -4.68
CA GLU A 163 10.21 14.34 -3.86
C GLU A 163 8.79 14.76 -4.26
N PHE A 164 8.49 14.69 -5.56
CA PHE A 164 7.18 14.98 -6.13
C PHE A 164 6.62 13.72 -6.81
N GLY A 165 5.38 13.40 -6.51
CA GLY A 165 4.65 12.36 -7.24
C GLY A 165 4.20 12.83 -8.62
N ILE A 166 3.33 12.03 -9.27
CA ILE A 166 2.65 12.49 -10.47
C ILE A 166 1.88 13.78 -10.14
N PHE A 167 1.79 14.69 -11.08
CA PHE A 167 1.15 15.99 -10.88
C PHE A 167 -0.28 15.90 -10.29
N ASN A 168 -0.68 16.90 -9.52
CA ASN A 168 -2.07 17.13 -9.16
C ASN A 168 -2.81 17.72 -10.37
N GLN A 169 -3.89 17.05 -10.79
CA GLN A 169 -4.70 17.52 -11.90
C GLN A 169 -5.76 18.50 -11.42
N LYS A 170 -5.82 19.66 -12.06
CA LYS A 170 -6.92 20.61 -11.95
C LYS A 170 -7.57 20.83 -13.31
N ILE A 171 -8.84 21.18 -13.31
CA ILE A 171 -9.56 21.60 -14.52
C ILE A 171 -9.88 23.07 -14.37
N VAL A 172 -9.29 23.90 -15.23
CA VAL A 172 -9.52 25.34 -15.26
C VAL A 172 -10.04 25.72 -16.64
N SER A 173 -11.22 26.29 -16.69
CA SER A 173 -11.91 26.68 -17.95
C SER A 173 -12.00 25.53 -18.98
N GLY A 174 -12.18 24.28 -18.50
CA GLY A 174 -12.28 23.10 -19.35
C GLY A 174 -10.93 22.46 -19.77
N TRP A 175 -9.81 23.03 -19.32
CA TRP A 175 -8.47 22.52 -19.63
C TRP A 175 -7.80 21.91 -18.41
N GLN A 176 -7.00 20.86 -18.65
CA GLN A 176 -6.14 20.28 -17.61
C GLN A 176 -5.04 21.27 -17.26
N VAL A 177 -4.88 21.51 -15.97
CA VAL A 177 -3.77 22.25 -15.38
C VAL A 177 -3.06 21.33 -14.39
N GLU A 178 -1.75 21.25 -14.51
CA GLU A 178 -0.89 20.38 -13.71
C GLU A 178 -0.20 21.21 -12.62
N GLU A 179 -0.27 20.73 -11.38
CA GLU A 179 0.42 21.33 -10.25
C GLU A 179 1.35 20.31 -9.59
N ALA A 180 2.42 20.79 -8.97
CA ALA A 180 3.36 19.93 -8.26
C ALA A 180 2.66 19.17 -7.11
N ASP A 181 2.81 17.84 -7.09
CA ASP A 181 2.36 16.97 -6.01
C ASP A 181 3.46 16.85 -4.94
N ASP A 182 3.48 17.79 -4.02
CA ASP A 182 4.41 17.82 -2.88
C ASP A 182 3.91 16.87 -1.77
N TRP A 183 3.86 15.60 -2.07
CA TRP A 183 3.25 14.55 -1.23
C TRP A 183 3.93 14.32 0.11
N LEU A 184 5.19 14.73 0.26
CA LEU A 184 5.98 14.61 1.50
C LEU A 184 5.93 15.86 2.37
N ARG A 185 5.18 16.90 2.00
CA ARG A 185 5.12 18.20 2.70
C ARG A 185 4.90 18.09 4.20
N TYR A 186 4.01 17.19 4.60
CA TYR A 186 3.64 16.98 6.01
C TYR A 186 4.27 15.74 6.63
N GLY A 187 5.20 15.10 5.91
CA GLY A 187 5.84 13.84 6.33
C GLY A 187 5.07 12.61 5.84
N ASN A 188 5.70 11.45 6.02
CA ASN A 188 5.14 10.15 5.63
C ASN A 188 5.27 9.17 6.80
N PRO A 189 4.16 8.73 7.40
CA PRO A 189 4.21 7.82 8.55
C PRO A 189 4.64 6.40 8.16
N TRP A 190 4.56 6.05 6.87
CA TRP A 190 4.79 4.69 6.38
C TRP A 190 6.25 4.40 6.03
N GLU A 191 7.13 5.39 6.10
CA GLU A 191 8.54 5.21 5.79
C GLU A 191 9.42 5.17 7.04
N LYS A 192 10.55 4.46 6.92
CA LYS A 192 11.64 4.47 7.92
C LYS A 192 12.95 4.77 7.21
N ALA A 193 13.55 5.92 7.50
CA ALA A 193 14.88 6.26 7.00
C ALA A 193 15.93 5.29 7.56
N ARG A 194 16.87 4.88 6.71
CA ARG A 194 17.96 3.96 7.03
C ARG A 194 19.33 4.59 6.74
N PRO A 195 19.72 5.63 7.47
CA PRO A 195 21.02 6.27 7.24
C PRO A 195 22.20 5.31 7.46
N GLU A 196 22.03 4.27 8.25
CA GLU A 196 23.02 3.21 8.47
C GLU A 196 23.34 2.39 7.21
N TYR A 197 22.47 2.43 6.20
CA TYR A 197 22.64 1.73 4.92
C TYR A 197 22.95 2.67 3.76
N MET A 198 23.37 3.90 4.04
CA MET A 198 23.71 4.87 3.02
C MET A 198 24.77 4.33 2.05
N ARG A 199 24.59 4.59 0.75
CA ARG A 199 25.47 4.08 -0.30
C ARG A 199 26.00 5.21 -1.16
N PRO A 200 27.31 5.21 -1.51
CA PRO A 200 27.85 6.14 -2.49
C PRO A 200 27.36 5.76 -3.91
N VAL A 201 26.84 6.74 -4.62
CA VAL A 201 26.47 6.62 -6.02
C VAL A 201 27.31 7.60 -6.82
N HIS A 202 27.95 7.08 -7.87
CA HIS A 202 28.85 7.85 -8.73
C HIS A 202 28.07 8.35 -9.94
N PHE A 203 28.28 9.61 -10.29
CA PHE A 203 27.71 10.28 -11.45
C PHE A 203 28.80 10.96 -12.27
N TYR A 204 28.52 11.22 -13.56
CA TYR A 204 29.39 11.92 -14.48
C TYR A 204 30.75 11.21 -14.67
N GLY A 205 31.83 11.98 -14.72
CA GLY A 205 33.16 11.45 -14.97
C GLY A 205 33.37 11.09 -16.45
N ARG A 206 34.43 10.35 -16.70
CA ARG A 206 34.79 9.87 -18.04
C ARG A 206 35.36 8.46 -17.98
N VAL A 207 35.34 7.80 -19.10
CA VAL A 207 35.94 6.48 -19.29
C VAL A 207 37.37 6.63 -19.81
N GLU A 208 38.31 6.00 -19.10
CA GLU A 208 39.71 5.90 -19.57
C GLU A 208 40.03 4.46 -19.94
N HIS A 209 40.67 4.32 -21.12
CA HIS A 209 41.18 3.02 -21.56
C HIS A 209 42.64 2.91 -21.11
N THR A 210 42.93 1.94 -20.26
CA THR A 210 44.27 1.65 -19.73
C THR A 210 44.74 0.29 -20.18
N ALA A 211 46.04 -0.02 -20.00
CA ALA A 211 46.58 -1.33 -20.34
C ALA A 211 45.90 -2.48 -19.58
N ASP A 212 45.35 -2.19 -18.38
CA ASP A 212 44.65 -3.16 -17.51
C ASP A 212 43.13 -3.22 -17.74
N GLY A 213 42.62 -2.51 -18.76
CA GLY A 213 41.20 -2.45 -19.09
C GLY A 213 40.60 -1.04 -18.98
N VAL A 214 39.27 -0.98 -18.87
CA VAL A 214 38.49 0.28 -18.83
C VAL A 214 38.32 0.72 -17.40
N LYS A 215 38.59 2.02 -17.13
CA LYS A 215 38.35 2.66 -15.81
C LYS A 215 37.39 3.83 -15.94
N TRP A 216 36.46 3.94 -14.98
CA TRP A 216 35.58 5.11 -14.85
C TRP A 216 36.17 6.05 -13.79
N VAL A 217 36.59 7.25 -14.21
CA VAL A 217 37.36 8.21 -13.41
C VAL A 217 36.67 9.57 -13.33
N ASP A 218 37.11 10.40 -12.38
CA ASP A 218 36.63 11.78 -12.15
C ASP A 218 35.11 11.87 -11.94
N THR A 219 34.57 10.89 -11.27
CA THR A 219 33.14 10.86 -10.92
C THR A 219 32.82 11.82 -9.76
N GLN A 220 31.57 12.29 -9.72
CA GLN A 220 31.01 12.98 -8.57
C GLN A 220 30.20 11.97 -7.74
N VAL A 221 30.38 11.97 -6.43
CA VAL A 221 29.76 11.02 -5.53
C VAL A 221 28.58 11.69 -4.80
N VAL A 222 27.43 11.07 -4.86
CA VAL A 222 26.24 11.43 -4.08
C VAL A 222 25.91 10.28 -3.13
N LEU A 223 25.63 10.59 -1.88
CA LEU A 223 25.23 9.59 -0.90
C LEU A 223 23.72 9.33 -1.02
N ALA A 224 23.37 8.12 -1.43
CA ALA A 224 21.97 7.67 -1.50
C ALA A 224 21.51 7.22 -0.11
N LEU A 225 20.45 7.85 0.40
CA LEU A 225 19.82 7.51 1.67
C LEU A 225 18.64 6.54 1.42
N PRO A 226 18.73 5.28 1.90
CA PRO A 226 17.62 4.35 1.78
C PRO A 226 16.47 4.69 2.73
N TYR A 227 15.24 4.37 2.28
CA TYR A 227 14.03 4.40 3.07
C TYR A 227 13.30 3.06 2.91
N ASP A 228 12.97 2.43 4.02
CA ASP A 228 12.14 1.23 4.02
C ASP A 228 10.68 1.61 4.19
N THR A 229 9.82 0.94 3.43
CA THR A 229 8.38 0.98 3.65
C THR A 229 7.82 -0.44 3.59
N PRO A 230 7.04 -0.88 4.59
CA PRO A 230 6.36 -2.16 4.50
C PRO A 230 5.27 -2.09 3.42
N VAL A 231 5.15 -3.17 2.64
CA VAL A 231 4.04 -3.36 1.72
C VAL A 231 3.00 -4.18 2.46
N PRO A 232 1.87 -3.60 2.87
CA PRO A 232 0.76 -4.40 3.40
C PRO A 232 0.18 -5.24 2.27
N ASP A 233 -0.29 -6.45 2.59
CA ASP A 233 -0.99 -7.29 1.63
C ASP A 233 -2.18 -6.53 1.04
N LEU A 234 -2.13 -6.22 -0.25
CA LEU A 234 -3.21 -5.56 -0.97
C LEU A 234 -4.17 -6.61 -1.49
N VAL A 235 -5.15 -7.01 -0.72
CA VAL A 235 -6.26 -7.80 -1.25
C VAL A 235 -7.23 -6.86 -1.96
N ASN A 236 -7.29 -6.99 -3.27
CA ASN A 236 -8.27 -6.37 -4.18
C ASN A 236 -8.07 -4.92 -4.60
N MET A 237 -7.31 -4.71 -5.65
CA MET A 237 -7.78 -3.80 -6.70
C MET A 237 -7.33 -4.25 -8.07
N LEU A 238 -8.31 -4.73 -8.77
CA LEU A 238 -8.21 -5.15 -10.14
C LEU A 238 -8.64 -4.05 -11.09
N MET A 239 -8.01 -4.12 -12.22
CA MET A 239 -8.54 -3.87 -13.55
C MET A 239 -8.15 -2.57 -14.20
N HIS A 240 -7.47 -2.76 -15.18
CA HIS A 240 -7.48 -2.39 -16.60
C HIS A 240 -6.21 -1.73 -17.06
N HIS A 241 -5.59 -2.32 -18.08
CA HIS A 241 -5.21 -1.51 -19.22
C HIS A 241 -4.86 -2.32 -20.46
N ASP A 242 -5.53 -1.91 -21.50
CA ASP A 242 -5.20 -2.19 -22.87
C ASP A 242 -4.10 -1.23 -23.34
N ARG A 243 -3.00 -1.78 -23.76
CA ARG A 243 -2.13 -1.10 -24.68
C ARG A 243 -2.42 -1.67 -26.04
N PHE A 244 -2.91 -0.83 -26.99
CA PHE A 244 -2.53 -1.08 -28.35
C PHE A 244 -3.61 -1.11 -29.42
N LYS A 245 -3.38 -0.32 -30.44
CA LYS A 245 -4.02 -0.26 -31.76
C LYS A 245 -5.32 0.54 -31.85
N VAL A 246 -5.47 1.56 -31.05
CA VAL A 246 -6.65 2.43 -31.01
C VAL A 246 -7.03 3.03 -32.37
N PHE A 247 -6.07 3.24 -33.27
CA PHE A 247 -6.36 3.81 -34.59
C PHE A 247 -6.56 2.76 -35.70
N ALA A 248 -5.99 1.57 -35.54
CA ALA A 248 -6.15 0.50 -36.54
C ALA A 248 -7.55 -0.12 -36.49
N ASP A 249 -8.17 -0.16 -35.30
CA ASP A 249 -9.43 -0.81 -35.04
C ASP A 249 -10.61 0.17 -34.84
N TYR A 250 -10.42 1.46 -35.20
CA TYR A 250 -11.38 2.52 -34.87
C TYR A 250 -12.79 2.26 -35.41
N GLU A 251 -12.92 1.83 -36.66
CA GLU A 251 -14.23 1.49 -37.25
C GLU A 251 -14.87 0.27 -36.59
N ASP A 252 -14.08 -0.74 -36.25
CA ASP A 252 -14.57 -1.91 -35.55
C ASP A 252 -14.93 -1.60 -34.10
N TYR A 253 -14.19 -0.65 -33.48
CA TYR A 253 -14.55 -0.09 -32.17
C TYR A 253 -15.93 0.60 -32.21
N ILE A 254 -16.21 1.43 -33.21
CA ILE A 254 -17.52 2.08 -33.37
C ILE A 254 -18.62 1.03 -33.49
N LYS A 255 -18.47 0.05 -34.38
CA LYS A 255 -19.42 -1.05 -34.57
C LYS A 255 -19.63 -1.86 -33.27
N CYS A 256 -18.56 -2.06 -32.51
CA CYS A 256 -18.62 -2.71 -31.21
C CYS A 256 -19.42 -1.89 -30.19
N GLN A 257 -19.18 -0.57 -30.12
CA GLN A 257 -19.89 0.35 -29.24
C GLN A 257 -21.38 0.43 -29.56
N GLU A 258 -21.76 0.39 -30.83
CA GLU A 258 -23.17 0.33 -31.26
C GLU A 258 -23.83 -0.95 -30.75
N LYS A 259 -23.15 -2.11 -30.87
CA LYS A 259 -23.63 -3.41 -30.33
C LYS A 259 -23.74 -3.37 -28.80
N VAL A 260 -22.75 -2.82 -28.11
CA VAL A 260 -22.75 -2.67 -26.67
C VAL A 260 -23.93 -1.79 -26.23
N SER A 261 -24.16 -0.66 -26.92
CA SER A 261 -25.25 0.26 -26.62
C SER A 261 -26.61 -0.37 -26.82
N ALA A 262 -26.76 -1.19 -27.88
CA ALA A 262 -27.99 -1.94 -28.11
C ALA A 262 -28.22 -3.01 -27.03
N LEU A 263 -27.18 -3.75 -26.67
CA LEU A 263 -27.22 -4.80 -25.66
C LEU A 263 -27.48 -4.24 -24.25
N TYR A 264 -26.93 -3.08 -23.93
CA TYR A 264 -27.14 -2.41 -22.64
C TYR A 264 -28.61 -2.06 -22.39
N LYS A 265 -29.42 -1.90 -23.46
CA LYS A 265 -30.85 -1.65 -23.38
C LYS A 265 -31.66 -2.91 -23.12
N ASP A 266 -31.05 -4.10 -23.18
CA ASP A 266 -31.62 -5.38 -22.79
C ASP A 266 -31.03 -5.85 -21.46
N PRO A 267 -31.67 -5.56 -20.32
CA PRO A 267 -31.11 -5.88 -19.00
C PRO A 267 -30.84 -7.35 -18.78
N LYS A 268 -31.64 -8.23 -19.42
CA LYS A 268 -31.51 -9.68 -19.26
C LYS A 268 -30.27 -10.23 -19.96
N GLU A 269 -30.05 -9.86 -21.20
CA GLU A 269 -28.84 -10.30 -21.93
C GLU A 269 -27.58 -9.60 -21.41
N TRP A 270 -27.71 -8.34 -21.02
CA TRP A 270 -26.60 -7.62 -20.37
C TRP A 270 -26.16 -8.32 -19.08
N THR A 271 -27.10 -8.61 -18.17
CA THR A 271 -26.83 -9.30 -16.90
C THR A 271 -26.20 -10.68 -17.12
N LYS A 272 -26.68 -11.43 -18.11
CA LYS A 272 -26.09 -12.72 -18.47
C LYS A 272 -24.62 -12.60 -18.89
N MET A 273 -24.32 -11.62 -19.74
CA MET A 273 -22.93 -11.37 -20.15
C MET A 273 -22.05 -10.91 -18.97
N VAL A 274 -22.58 -10.08 -18.08
CA VAL A 274 -21.88 -9.66 -16.84
C VAL A 274 -21.53 -10.89 -15.99
N ILE A 275 -22.48 -11.82 -15.79
CA ILE A 275 -22.22 -13.04 -15.01
C ILE A 275 -21.13 -13.89 -15.66
N HIS A 276 -21.16 -14.08 -16.98
CA HIS A 276 -20.13 -14.81 -17.69
C HIS A 276 -18.76 -14.13 -17.59
N ASN A 277 -18.71 -12.80 -17.64
CA ASN A 277 -17.49 -12.03 -17.52
C ASN A 277 -16.88 -12.16 -16.12
N ILE A 278 -17.71 -12.03 -15.09
CA ILE A 278 -17.29 -12.24 -13.70
C ILE A 278 -16.78 -13.66 -13.48
N ALA A 279 -17.49 -14.66 -13.98
CA ALA A 279 -17.09 -16.08 -13.87
C ALA A 279 -15.75 -16.37 -14.56
N GLY A 280 -15.42 -15.63 -15.63
CA GLY A 280 -14.17 -15.80 -16.39
C GLY A 280 -12.99 -14.98 -15.88
N CYS A 281 -13.17 -14.04 -14.95
CA CYS A 281 -12.14 -13.05 -14.60
C CYS A 281 -10.98 -13.62 -13.76
N GLY A 282 -11.12 -14.79 -13.15
CA GLY A 282 -10.10 -15.40 -12.29
C GLY A 282 -8.74 -15.60 -12.97
N LYS A 283 -8.73 -15.81 -14.30
CA LYS A 283 -7.49 -15.90 -15.07
C LYS A 283 -6.64 -14.63 -15.03
N PHE A 284 -7.27 -13.49 -14.80
CA PHE A 284 -6.61 -12.17 -14.80
C PHE A 284 -6.23 -11.70 -13.40
N SER A 285 -6.35 -12.55 -12.39
CA SER A 285 -5.84 -12.27 -11.06
C SER A 285 -4.32 -12.14 -11.08
N SER A 286 -3.78 -11.12 -10.42
CA SER A 286 -2.33 -10.96 -10.23
C SER A 286 -1.74 -12.06 -9.35
N ASP A 287 -2.48 -12.56 -8.37
CA ASP A 287 -2.06 -13.70 -7.53
C ASP A 287 -1.87 -14.97 -8.35
N ARG A 288 -2.80 -15.26 -9.28
CA ARG A 288 -2.64 -16.38 -10.22
C ARG A 288 -1.37 -16.19 -11.07
N THR A 289 -1.16 -14.99 -11.58
CA THR A 289 -0.01 -14.66 -12.43
C THR A 289 1.30 -14.82 -11.66
N ILE A 290 1.40 -14.28 -10.46
CA ILE A 290 2.60 -14.41 -9.61
C ILE A 290 2.81 -15.85 -9.17
N SER A 291 1.76 -16.59 -8.81
CA SER A 291 1.88 -18.02 -8.51
C SER A 291 2.45 -18.82 -9.68
N GLN A 292 2.04 -18.49 -10.90
CA GLN A 292 2.58 -19.10 -12.11
C GLN A 292 4.04 -18.71 -12.35
N TYR A 293 4.39 -17.44 -12.19
CA TYR A 293 5.79 -16.97 -12.30
C TYR A 293 6.68 -17.62 -11.26
N ALA A 294 6.20 -17.74 -10.01
CA ALA A 294 6.96 -18.38 -8.94
C ALA A 294 7.36 -19.80 -9.34
N ARG A 295 6.43 -20.61 -9.81
CA ARG A 295 6.67 -22.00 -10.19
C ARG A 295 7.45 -22.17 -11.48
N GLU A 296 7.02 -21.47 -12.55
CA GLU A 296 7.54 -21.73 -13.90
C GLU A 296 8.81 -20.96 -14.23
N ILE A 297 9.03 -19.79 -13.60
CA ILE A 297 10.18 -18.93 -13.91
C ILE A 297 11.18 -18.91 -12.75
N TRP A 298 10.70 -18.70 -11.53
CA TRP A 298 11.60 -18.53 -10.37
C TRP A 298 11.95 -19.82 -9.67
N GLY A 299 11.19 -20.91 -9.90
CA GLY A 299 11.37 -22.21 -9.23
C GLY A 299 11.12 -22.10 -7.72
N MET A 300 10.06 -21.38 -7.35
CA MET A 300 9.62 -21.15 -5.97
C MET A 300 8.21 -21.66 -5.78
N GLU A 301 7.90 -22.16 -4.58
CA GLU A 301 6.51 -22.45 -4.21
C GLU A 301 5.98 -21.36 -3.28
N PRO A 302 4.73 -20.92 -3.48
CA PRO A 302 4.05 -20.03 -2.55
C PRO A 302 4.00 -20.63 -1.15
N SER A 303 4.26 -19.84 -0.12
CA SER A 303 4.24 -20.28 1.27
C SER A 303 2.93 -19.87 1.94
N LEU A 304 2.25 -20.82 2.55
CA LEU A 304 1.08 -20.59 3.40
C LEU A 304 1.42 -20.78 4.89
N GLU A 305 2.71 -20.84 5.22
CA GLU A 305 3.17 -20.96 6.59
C GLU A 305 2.77 -19.71 7.39
N LYS A 306 2.00 -19.91 8.46
CA LYS A 306 1.65 -18.81 9.35
C LYS A 306 2.85 -18.43 10.21
N ILE A 307 3.26 -17.19 10.11
CA ILE A 307 4.27 -16.62 11.01
C ILE A 307 3.57 -16.22 12.30
N ALA A 308 4.13 -16.66 13.45
CA ALA A 308 3.57 -16.36 14.76
C ALA A 308 3.42 -14.85 14.98
N ALA A 309 2.35 -14.44 15.67
CA ALA A 309 2.18 -13.06 16.07
C ALA A 309 3.31 -12.60 17.01
N PRO A 310 3.61 -11.30 17.10
CA PRO A 310 4.68 -10.78 17.96
C PRO A 310 4.57 -11.21 19.43
N ASP A 311 3.35 -11.37 19.91
CA ASP A 311 3.04 -11.69 21.32
C ASP A 311 2.79 -13.19 21.57
N ASP A 312 2.85 -14.04 20.54
CA ASP A 312 2.74 -15.49 20.72
C ASP A 312 4.02 -16.03 21.37
N PRO A 313 3.91 -16.73 22.50
CA PRO A 313 5.07 -17.41 23.06
C PRO A 313 5.58 -18.49 22.07
N ARG A 314 6.88 -18.55 21.89
CA ARG A 314 7.55 -19.58 21.07
C ARG A 314 7.55 -20.92 21.77
#